data_0dfec24e0eee283b5afdad520635dfa1
#
_entry.id   0dfec24e0eee283b5afdad520635dfa1
#
_cell.length_a   1.000
_cell.length_b   1.000
_cell.length_c   1.000
_cell.angle_alpha   90.00
_cell.angle_beta   90.00
_cell.angle_gamma   90.00
#
_symmetry.space_group_name_H-M   'P 1'
#
loop_
_entity.id
_entity.type
_entity.pdbx_description
1 polymer ?
#
loop_
_entity_poly.entity_id
_entity_poly.type
_entity_poly.pdbx_seq_one_letter_code
_entity_poly.pdbx_strand_id
1 'polypeptide(L)'
;MQPEVNDGKSAWRAWAKSLATLNDSDAIVAGIRRFLTAQVITGCVLSYRPMPGEIDLDPLLSEFACAVTRTWPHGRLSVHAAEVAMERHRWGYFQPVADAPELSLEEVGVVLVPGLVFDRRGGRLGHGAGYYDRLLPRLQPGVILIGVTSSATLVDQVPTETHDIPMTHLATEAGVQVVQR
;
A
#
# COMPACT_ATOMS: atom_id res chain seq x y z
N MET A 1 -1.36 -14.81 19.44
CA MET A 1 -0.85 -15.95 18.63
C MET A 1 -1.19 -15.65 17.17
N GLN A 2 -0.26 -15.87 16.24
CA GLN A 2 -0.51 -15.72 14.80
C GLN A 2 -1.55 -16.77 14.36
N PRO A 3 -2.58 -16.39 13.55
CA PRO A 3 -3.56 -17.33 13.02
C PRO A 3 -2.94 -18.33 12.03
N GLU A 4 -3.61 -19.47 11.84
CA GLU A 4 -3.30 -20.40 10.74
C GLU A 4 -4.00 -19.97 9.45
N VAL A 5 -3.51 -20.41 8.28
CA VAL A 5 -4.06 -20.03 6.97
C VAL A 5 -5.57 -20.33 6.87
N ASN A 6 -6.03 -21.39 7.53
CA ASN A 6 -7.43 -21.82 7.53
C ASN A 6 -8.34 -21.05 8.49
N ASP A 7 -7.81 -20.19 9.36
CA ASP A 7 -8.60 -19.44 10.35
C ASP A 7 -9.47 -18.32 9.75
N GLY A 8 -9.41 -18.13 8.45
CA GLY A 8 -10.19 -17.12 7.71
C GLY A 8 -9.67 -15.68 7.87
N LYS A 9 -10.00 -14.84 6.90
CA LYS A 9 -9.48 -13.46 6.78
C LYS A 9 -9.82 -12.56 7.98
N SER A 10 -10.90 -12.84 8.75
CA SER A 10 -11.30 -12.03 9.90
C SER A 10 -10.37 -12.20 11.11
N ALA A 11 -9.95 -13.44 11.40
CA ALA A 11 -9.00 -13.74 12.48
C ALA A 11 -7.64 -13.07 12.21
N TRP A 12 -7.16 -13.16 11.00
CA TRP A 12 -5.94 -12.50 10.54
C TRP A 12 -5.98 -10.97 10.69
N ARG A 13 -7.12 -10.33 10.33
CA ARG A 13 -7.30 -8.88 10.51
C ARG A 13 -7.31 -8.48 11.98
N ALA A 14 -7.94 -9.27 12.85
CA ALA A 14 -7.95 -9.02 14.30
C ALA A 14 -6.55 -9.13 14.90
N TRP A 15 -5.81 -10.17 14.52
CA TRP A 15 -4.43 -10.37 14.95
C TRP A 15 -3.51 -9.22 14.50
N ALA A 16 -3.55 -8.85 13.23
CA ALA A 16 -2.71 -7.76 12.69
C ALA A 16 -2.97 -6.42 13.41
N LYS A 17 -4.24 -6.10 13.69
CA LYS A 17 -4.60 -4.89 14.44
C LYS A 17 -4.03 -4.86 15.85
N SER A 18 -3.82 -6.02 16.49
CA SER A 18 -3.19 -6.08 17.81
C SER A 18 -1.68 -5.79 17.79
N LEU A 19 -1.06 -5.79 16.60
CA LEU A 19 0.37 -5.51 16.37
C LEU A 19 0.66 -4.14 15.79
N ALA A 20 -0.36 -3.36 15.44
CA ALA A 20 -0.24 -2.09 14.70
C ALA A 20 0.62 -1.01 15.39
N THR A 21 0.96 -1.16 16.67
CA THR A 21 1.83 -0.24 17.43
C THR A 21 3.33 -0.56 17.31
N LEU A 22 3.71 -1.61 16.58
CA LEU A 22 5.10 -2.10 16.50
C LEU A 22 5.81 -1.64 15.21
N ASN A 23 5.40 -0.51 14.61
CA ASN A 23 5.93 -0.04 13.34
C ASN A 23 7.05 0.99 13.53
N ASP A 24 8.22 0.73 12.93
CA ASP A 24 9.26 1.73 12.72
C ASP A 24 9.08 2.36 11.33
N SER A 25 8.20 3.34 11.24
CA SER A 25 7.90 4.04 9.98
C SER A 25 9.13 4.70 9.38
N ASP A 26 10.03 5.25 10.19
CA ASP A 26 11.22 5.97 9.72
C ASP A 26 12.19 5.04 8.98
N ALA A 27 12.44 3.84 9.52
CA ALA A 27 13.29 2.85 8.87
C ALA A 27 12.69 2.36 7.54
N ILE A 28 11.37 2.13 7.51
CA ILE A 28 10.65 1.71 6.30
C ILE A 28 10.69 2.81 5.24
N VAL A 29 10.39 4.05 5.61
CA VAL A 29 10.47 5.23 4.72
C VAL A 29 11.88 5.39 4.16
N ALA A 30 12.92 5.27 5.00
CA ALA A 30 14.31 5.34 4.56
C ALA A 30 14.68 4.22 3.57
N GLY A 31 14.14 3.01 3.77
CA GLY A 31 14.29 1.88 2.85
C GLY A 31 13.64 2.14 1.50
N ILE A 32 12.39 2.61 1.49
CA ILE A 32 11.66 2.97 0.27
C ILE A 32 12.36 4.12 -0.46
N ARG A 33 12.77 5.17 0.24
CA ARG A 33 13.53 6.29 -0.33
C ARG A 33 14.77 5.82 -1.08
N ARG A 34 15.60 4.99 -0.45
CA ARG A 34 16.80 4.42 -1.09
C ARG A 34 16.47 3.63 -2.35
N PHE A 35 15.43 2.81 -2.28
CA PHE A 35 14.98 2.02 -3.43
C PHE A 35 14.54 2.93 -4.58
N LEU A 36 13.62 3.89 -4.33
CA LEU A 36 13.11 4.80 -5.35
C LEU A 36 14.21 5.66 -5.99
N THR A 37 15.18 6.13 -5.18
CA THR A 37 16.33 6.91 -5.69
C THR A 37 17.26 6.09 -6.58
N ALA A 38 17.37 4.78 -6.34
CA ALA A 38 18.23 3.89 -7.12
C ALA A 38 17.56 3.39 -8.42
N GLN A 39 16.26 3.64 -8.62
CA GLN A 39 15.52 3.19 -9.79
C GLN A 39 15.32 4.31 -10.81
N VAL A 40 15.26 3.95 -12.08
CA VAL A 40 14.71 4.82 -13.14
C VAL A 40 13.20 4.61 -13.18
N ILE A 41 12.46 5.46 -12.46
CA ILE A 41 11.00 5.37 -12.41
C ILE A 41 10.42 6.18 -13.57
N THR A 42 9.68 5.50 -14.44
CA THR A 42 8.87 6.17 -15.46
C THR A 42 7.47 6.43 -14.89
N GLY A 43 7.05 7.69 -14.84
CA GLY A 43 5.78 8.09 -14.24
C GLY A 43 5.88 8.46 -12.76
N CYS A 44 4.76 8.45 -12.06
CA CYS A 44 4.67 8.83 -10.65
C CYS A 44 4.68 7.63 -9.70
N VAL A 45 4.95 7.92 -8.43
CA VAL A 45 4.81 6.99 -7.31
C VAL A 45 3.43 7.18 -6.70
N LEU A 46 2.54 6.20 -6.88
CA LEU A 46 1.25 6.19 -6.21
C LEU A 46 1.41 5.74 -4.76
N SER A 47 1.15 6.65 -3.85
CA SER A 47 1.15 6.40 -2.41
C SER A 47 -0.29 6.42 -1.85
N TYR A 48 -0.40 6.22 -0.56
CA TYR A 48 -1.65 6.38 0.20
C TYR A 48 -1.45 7.42 1.30
N ARG A 49 -2.55 8.01 1.78
CA ARG A 49 -2.56 8.80 3.01
C ARG A 49 -2.89 7.86 4.16
N PRO A 50 -2.06 7.81 5.21
CA PRO A 50 -2.16 6.76 6.22
C PRO A 50 -3.43 6.88 7.05
N MET A 51 -4.09 5.76 7.27
CA MET A 51 -5.09 5.62 8.34
C MET A 51 -4.38 5.46 9.68
N PRO A 52 -5.07 5.73 10.81
CA PRO A 52 -4.51 5.45 12.13
C PRO A 52 -4.02 4.00 12.25
N GLY A 53 -2.73 3.84 12.56
CA GLY A 53 -2.07 2.54 12.67
C GLY A 53 -1.43 2.01 11.37
N GLU A 54 -1.56 2.70 10.24
CA GLU A 54 -0.77 2.43 9.04
C GLU A 54 0.60 3.14 9.09
N ILE A 55 1.53 2.64 8.30
CA ILE A 55 2.86 3.24 8.14
C ILE A 55 2.71 4.60 7.45
N ASP A 56 3.26 5.64 8.05
CA ASP A 56 3.21 7.00 7.51
C ASP A 56 4.27 7.18 6.41
N LEU A 57 3.82 7.32 5.16
CA LEU A 57 4.65 7.57 3.97
C LEU A 57 4.62 9.03 3.51
N ASP A 58 3.95 9.92 4.24
CA ASP A 58 3.86 11.35 3.89
C ASP A 58 5.22 12.03 3.68
N PRO A 59 6.31 11.67 4.38
CA PRO A 59 7.63 12.23 4.11
C PRO A 59 8.13 12.01 2.67
N LEU A 60 7.68 10.96 1.96
CA LEU A 60 8.06 10.71 0.57
C LEU A 60 7.33 11.62 -0.44
N LEU A 61 6.17 12.17 -0.07
CA LEU A 61 5.31 12.90 -1.00
C LEU A 61 5.94 14.18 -1.54
N SER A 62 6.86 14.79 -0.80
CA SER A 62 7.59 16.01 -1.21
C SER A 62 8.92 15.72 -1.91
N GLU A 63 9.38 14.46 -1.92
CA GLU A 63 10.70 14.08 -2.44
C GLU A 63 10.63 13.49 -3.85
N PHE A 64 9.48 12.96 -4.22
CA PHE A 64 9.25 12.29 -5.51
C PHE A 64 8.00 12.84 -6.20
N ALA A 65 7.89 12.64 -7.52
CA ALA A 65 6.65 12.88 -8.24
C ALA A 65 5.58 11.90 -7.75
N CYS A 66 4.83 12.30 -6.73
CA CYS A 66 3.87 11.45 -6.05
C CYS A 66 2.42 11.73 -6.46
N ALA A 67 1.66 10.65 -6.46
CA ALA A 67 0.20 10.66 -6.50
C ALA A 67 -0.36 10.00 -5.25
N VAL A 68 -1.61 10.33 -4.90
CA VAL A 68 -2.34 9.73 -3.78
C VAL A 68 -3.74 9.32 -4.21
N THR A 69 -4.34 8.41 -3.44
CA THR A 69 -5.67 7.90 -3.75
C THR A 69 -6.77 8.72 -3.09
N ARG A 70 -7.91 8.87 -3.81
CA ARG A 70 -9.20 9.26 -3.23
C ARG A 70 -10.13 8.05 -3.23
N THR A 71 -10.83 7.86 -2.11
CA THR A 71 -11.81 6.81 -1.89
C THR A 71 -13.20 7.27 -2.31
N TRP A 72 -13.85 6.51 -3.19
CA TRP A 72 -15.23 6.73 -3.63
C TRP A 72 -16.16 5.60 -3.12
N PRO A 73 -17.47 5.82 -3.13
CA PRO A 73 -18.44 4.74 -2.90
C PRO A 73 -18.20 3.54 -3.82
N HIS A 74 -18.69 2.37 -3.42
CA HIS A 74 -18.62 1.12 -4.16
C HIS A 74 -17.20 0.61 -4.44
N GLY A 75 -16.20 1.06 -3.64
CA GLY A 75 -14.83 0.55 -3.69
C GLY A 75 -13.98 1.08 -4.85
N ARG A 76 -14.37 2.18 -5.49
CA ARG A 76 -13.53 2.88 -6.48
C ARG A 76 -12.44 3.67 -5.77
N LEU A 77 -11.21 3.62 -6.31
CA LEU A 77 -10.16 4.60 -6.04
C LEU A 77 -9.94 5.43 -7.31
N SER A 78 -9.75 6.73 -7.14
CA SER A 78 -9.16 7.62 -8.14
C SER A 78 -7.77 8.06 -7.69
N VAL A 79 -6.94 8.46 -8.64
CA VAL A 79 -5.54 8.84 -8.44
C VAL A 79 -5.40 10.33 -8.75
N HIS A 80 -4.71 11.05 -7.88
CA HIS A 80 -4.54 12.51 -7.97
C HIS A 80 -3.11 12.88 -7.60
N ALA A 81 -2.61 14.00 -8.11
CA ALA A 81 -1.33 14.54 -7.66
C ALA A 81 -1.33 14.78 -6.15
N ALA A 82 -0.20 14.56 -5.49
CA ALA A 82 -0.12 14.67 -4.03
C ALA A 82 -0.31 16.10 -3.50
N GLU A 83 -0.10 17.10 -4.35
CA GLU A 83 -0.16 18.54 -4.02
C GLU A 83 -1.56 19.15 -4.11
N VAL A 84 -2.58 18.40 -4.55
CA VAL A 84 -3.95 18.92 -4.65
C VAL A 84 -4.55 19.22 -3.27
N ALA A 85 -5.62 20.02 -3.25
CA ALA A 85 -6.36 20.30 -2.02
C ALA A 85 -6.89 18.99 -1.40
N MET A 86 -6.83 18.92 -0.07
CA MET A 86 -7.22 17.73 0.68
C MET A 86 -8.44 17.99 1.57
N GLU A 87 -9.24 16.95 1.77
CA GLU A 87 -10.33 16.91 2.75
C GLU A 87 -10.16 15.72 3.70
N ARG A 88 -10.78 15.80 4.88
CA ARG A 88 -10.72 14.71 5.86
C ARG A 88 -11.79 13.67 5.57
N HIS A 89 -11.35 12.42 5.36
CA HIS A 89 -12.26 11.29 5.24
C HIS A 89 -12.82 10.87 6.61
N ARG A 90 -14.03 10.28 6.63
CA ARG A 90 -14.71 9.80 7.85
C ARG A 90 -13.89 8.79 8.68
N TRP A 91 -12.92 8.12 8.08
CA TRP A 91 -12.01 7.17 8.75
C TRP A 91 -10.74 7.85 9.31
N GLY A 92 -10.67 9.18 9.29
CA GLY A 92 -9.64 9.95 9.96
C GLY A 92 -8.41 10.32 9.16
N TYR A 93 -8.23 9.80 7.94
CA TYR A 93 -7.14 10.18 7.04
C TYR A 93 -7.54 11.34 6.10
N PHE A 94 -6.55 11.95 5.46
CA PHE A 94 -6.78 12.96 4.43
C PHE A 94 -6.81 12.31 3.04
N GLN A 95 -7.62 12.89 2.15
CA GLN A 95 -7.70 12.48 0.74
C GLN A 95 -7.91 13.71 -0.15
N PRO A 96 -7.60 13.66 -1.47
CA PRO A 96 -7.94 14.71 -2.41
C PRO A 96 -9.42 15.11 -2.33
N VAL A 97 -9.73 16.41 -2.53
CA VAL A 97 -11.12 16.88 -2.63
C VAL A 97 -11.83 16.27 -3.83
N ALA A 98 -13.17 16.26 -3.83
CA ALA A 98 -13.96 15.53 -4.83
C ALA A 98 -13.80 16.05 -6.28
N ASP A 99 -13.49 17.32 -6.44
CA ASP A 99 -13.27 18.01 -7.71
C ASP A 99 -11.79 18.12 -8.12
N ALA A 100 -10.88 17.52 -7.36
CA ALA A 100 -9.46 17.47 -7.74
C ALA A 100 -9.28 16.72 -9.07
N PRO A 101 -8.39 17.19 -9.98
CA PRO A 101 -8.11 16.50 -11.24
C PRO A 101 -7.63 15.06 -11.00
N GLU A 102 -8.21 14.10 -11.72
CA GLU A 102 -7.74 12.71 -11.72
C GLU A 102 -6.56 12.55 -12.69
N LEU A 103 -5.53 11.80 -12.26
CA LEU A 103 -4.44 11.34 -13.12
C LEU A 103 -4.82 10.03 -13.80
N SER A 104 -4.26 9.79 -14.99
CA SER A 104 -4.37 8.50 -15.66
C SER A 104 -3.58 7.42 -14.91
N LEU A 105 -4.11 6.19 -14.85
CA LEU A 105 -3.35 5.05 -14.32
C LEU A 105 -2.13 4.70 -15.18
N GLU A 106 -2.07 5.17 -16.42
CA GLU A 106 -0.90 5.04 -17.30
C GLU A 106 0.30 5.86 -16.82
N GLU A 107 0.06 6.87 -15.99
CA GLU A 107 1.11 7.71 -15.40
C GLU A 107 1.76 7.07 -14.17
N VAL A 108 1.25 5.92 -13.70
CA VAL A 108 1.73 5.26 -12.48
C VAL A 108 2.84 4.27 -12.81
N GLY A 109 4.04 4.49 -12.27
CA GLY A 109 5.19 3.59 -12.45
C GLY A 109 5.46 2.70 -11.22
N VAL A 110 5.12 3.20 -10.03
CA VAL A 110 5.29 2.48 -8.75
C VAL A 110 4.03 2.66 -7.92
N VAL A 111 3.59 1.63 -7.22
CA VAL A 111 2.52 1.72 -6.21
C VAL A 111 3.03 1.26 -4.86
N LEU A 112 2.92 2.11 -3.86
CA LEU A 112 3.10 1.77 -2.45
C LEU A 112 1.75 1.26 -1.92
N VAL A 113 1.66 -0.05 -1.68
CA VAL A 113 0.39 -0.73 -1.40
C VAL A 113 0.23 -0.95 0.11
N PRO A 114 -0.79 -0.36 0.75
CA PRO A 114 -1.06 -0.61 2.17
C PRO A 114 -1.70 -1.99 2.38
N GLY A 115 -1.49 -2.55 3.56
CA GLY A 115 -2.13 -3.78 3.97
C GLY A 115 -1.93 -4.04 5.46
N LEU A 116 -2.73 -4.95 6.02
CA LEU A 116 -2.61 -5.37 7.42
C LEU A 116 -1.56 -6.47 7.60
N VAL A 117 -1.47 -7.38 6.63
CA VAL A 117 -0.53 -8.50 6.65
C VAL A 117 -0.05 -8.75 5.23
N PHE A 118 1.21 -9.06 5.08
CA PHE A 118 1.79 -9.54 3.82
C PHE A 118 2.49 -10.87 4.04
N ASP A 119 2.61 -11.65 2.97
CA ASP A 119 3.46 -12.83 3.01
C ASP A 119 4.67 -12.69 2.08
N ARG A 120 5.65 -13.57 2.30
CA ARG A 120 6.93 -13.55 1.58
C ARG A 120 6.79 -13.84 0.08
N ARG A 121 5.61 -14.32 -0.36
CA ARG A 121 5.28 -14.58 -1.77
C ARG A 121 4.54 -13.41 -2.43
N GLY A 122 4.37 -12.29 -1.70
CA GLY A 122 3.69 -11.09 -2.16
C GLY A 122 2.17 -11.11 -1.93
N GLY A 123 1.64 -12.13 -1.27
CA GLY A 123 0.24 -12.15 -0.86
C GLY A 123 -0.07 -11.01 0.11
N ARG A 124 -1.28 -10.47 0.04
CA ARG A 124 -1.71 -9.32 0.82
C ARG A 124 -3.08 -9.53 1.46
N LEU A 125 -3.19 -9.18 2.72
CA LEU A 125 -4.47 -9.06 3.41
C LEU A 125 -4.74 -7.60 3.78
N GLY A 126 -5.72 -6.98 3.14
CA GLY A 126 -6.16 -5.62 3.43
C GLY A 126 -7.31 -5.57 4.44
N HIS A 127 -7.84 -4.37 4.67
CA HIS A 127 -8.96 -4.09 5.60
C HIS A 127 -10.30 -4.73 5.21
N GLY A 128 -10.45 -5.24 3.98
CA GLY A 128 -11.64 -5.95 3.50
C GLY A 128 -12.61 -5.13 2.64
N ALA A 129 -12.30 -3.87 2.36
CA ALA A 129 -13.14 -3.04 1.48
C ALA A 129 -12.88 -3.29 -0.03
N GLY A 130 -11.80 -4.00 -0.38
CA GLY A 130 -11.47 -4.40 -1.75
C GLY A 130 -11.03 -3.26 -2.66
N TYR A 131 -10.61 -2.14 -2.14
CA TYR A 131 -10.20 -0.97 -2.93
C TYR A 131 -9.00 -1.28 -3.85
N TYR A 132 -7.93 -1.82 -3.28
CA TYR A 132 -6.73 -2.18 -4.05
C TYR A 132 -6.95 -3.40 -4.93
N ASP A 133 -7.81 -4.34 -4.53
CA ASP A 133 -8.15 -5.52 -5.33
C ASP A 133 -8.87 -5.13 -6.65
N ARG A 134 -9.53 -3.95 -6.68
CA ARG A 134 -10.12 -3.35 -7.88
C ARG A 134 -9.19 -2.39 -8.62
N LEU A 135 -8.22 -1.80 -7.95
CA LEU A 135 -7.28 -0.86 -8.57
C LEU A 135 -6.13 -1.59 -9.30
N LEU A 136 -5.48 -2.54 -8.61
CA LEU A 136 -4.25 -3.18 -9.10
C LEU A 136 -4.40 -3.87 -10.46
N PRO A 137 -5.52 -4.57 -10.78
CA PRO A 137 -5.70 -5.19 -12.10
C PRO A 137 -5.82 -4.20 -13.27
N ARG A 138 -6.04 -2.91 -12.98
CA ARG A 138 -6.21 -1.85 -13.99
C ARG A 138 -4.90 -1.13 -14.33
N LEU A 139 -3.83 -1.40 -13.60
CA LEU A 139 -2.51 -0.82 -13.84
C LEU A 139 -1.86 -1.43 -15.09
N GLN A 140 -0.93 -0.67 -15.69
CA GLN A 140 -0.15 -1.17 -16.82
C GLN A 140 0.77 -2.33 -16.40
N PRO A 141 1.03 -3.28 -17.31
CA PRO A 141 2.05 -4.30 -17.09
C PRO A 141 3.42 -3.66 -16.79
N GLY A 142 4.13 -4.22 -15.81
CA GLY A 142 5.46 -3.73 -15.43
C GLY A 142 5.48 -2.68 -14.33
N VAL A 143 4.33 -2.20 -13.85
CA VAL A 143 4.25 -1.35 -12.65
C VAL A 143 4.81 -2.08 -11.44
N ILE A 144 5.69 -1.41 -10.69
CA ILE A 144 6.29 -1.97 -9.47
C ILE A 144 5.27 -1.86 -8.33
N LEU A 145 4.87 -3.00 -7.75
CA LEU A 145 3.96 -3.07 -6.61
C LEU A 145 4.75 -3.35 -5.34
N ILE A 146 4.88 -2.36 -4.46
CA ILE A 146 5.61 -2.48 -3.18
C ILE A 146 4.60 -2.61 -2.05
N GLY A 147 4.47 -3.80 -1.46
CA GLY A 147 3.71 -3.98 -0.23
C GLY A 147 4.45 -3.35 0.94
N VAL A 148 3.79 -2.45 1.67
CA VAL A 148 4.38 -1.72 2.79
C VAL A 148 3.90 -2.31 4.09
N THR A 149 4.80 -2.85 4.90
CA THR A 149 4.47 -3.58 6.12
C THR A 149 5.62 -3.53 7.12
N SER A 150 5.34 -3.82 8.39
CA SER A 150 6.42 -4.09 9.34
C SER A 150 6.81 -5.58 9.31
N SER A 151 8.00 -5.89 9.78
CA SER A 151 8.47 -7.27 9.94
C SER A 151 7.56 -8.09 10.87
N ALA A 152 6.87 -7.44 11.81
CA ALA A 152 5.92 -8.08 12.73
C ALA A 152 4.66 -8.62 12.04
N THR A 153 4.28 -8.05 10.88
CA THR A 153 3.12 -8.45 10.09
C THR A 153 3.51 -9.02 8.72
N LEU A 154 4.78 -9.41 8.55
CA LEU A 154 5.27 -10.21 7.44
C LEU A 154 5.32 -11.69 7.84
N VAL A 155 4.51 -12.51 7.20
CA VAL A 155 4.30 -13.93 7.51
C VAL A 155 4.73 -14.85 6.36
N ASP A 156 4.67 -16.16 6.57
CA ASP A 156 5.02 -17.12 5.52
C ASP A 156 3.92 -17.26 4.46
N GLN A 157 2.65 -17.20 4.88
CA GLN A 157 1.51 -17.28 3.96
C GLN A 157 0.27 -16.62 4.56
N VAL A 158 -0.44 -15.81 3.75
CA VAL A 158 -1.78 -15.27 4.04
C VAL A 158 -2.84 -16.01 3.23
N PRO A 159 -4.11 -16.02 3.68
CA PRO A 159 -5.20 -16.53 2.85
C PRO A 159 -5.43 -15.61 1.64
N THR A 160 -5.15 -16.13 0.44
CA THR A 160 -5.32 -15.44 -0.85
C THR A 160 -6.42 -16.06 -1.69
N GLU A 161 -6.93 -15.33 -2.65
CA GLU A 161 -7.88 -15.77 -3.67
C GLU A 161 -7.23 -15.69 -5.07
N THR A 162 -7.78 -16.39 -6.04
CA THR A 162 -7.17 -16.51 -7.39
C THR A 162 -7.10 -15.19 -8.14
N HIS A 163 -7.88 -14.20 -7.75
CA HIS A 163 -7.89 -12.85 -8.36
C HIS A 163 -7.02 -11.84 -7.61
N ASP A 164 -6.44 -12.21 -6.48
CA ASP A 164 -5.53 -11.32 -5.73
C ASP A 164 -4.25 -11.10 -6.52
N ILE A 165 -3.87 -9.84 -6.73
CA ILE A 165 -2.63 -9.47 -7.42
C ILE A 165 -1.49 -9.45 -6.39
N PRO A 166 -0.47 -10.32 -6.55
CA PRO A 166 0.66 -10.35 -5.62
C PRO A 166 1.56 -9.13 -5.82
N MET A 167 2.18 -8.70 -4.73
CA MET A 167 3.21 -7.66 -4.75
C MET A 167 4.44 -8.16 -5.52
N THR A 168 5.17 -7.22 -6.13
CA THR A 168 6.47 -7.50 -6.76
C THR A 168 7.61 -7.31 -5.77
N HIS A 169 7.41 -6.44 -4.78
CA HIS A 169 8.37 -6.11 -3.74
C HIS A 169 7.67 -5.97 -2.39
N LEU A 170 8.46 -6.10 -1.32
CA LEU A 170 8.02 -5.84 0.06
C LEU A 170 8.98 -4.85 0.71
N ALA A 171 8.43 -3.83 1.35
CA ALA A 171 9.15 -2.84 2.15
C ALA A 171 8.91 -3.13 3.64
N THR A 172 10.00 -3.34 4.38
CA THR A 172 10.02 -3.49 5.84
C THR A 172 11.12 -2.62 6.44
N GLU A 173 11.32 -2.68 7.73
CA GLU A 173 12.44 -2.03 8.43
C GLU A 173 13.82 -2.47 7.88
N ALA A 174 13.90 -3.66 7.29
CA ALA A 174 15.11 -4.18 6.63
C ALA A 174 15.36 -3.59 5.23
N GLY A 175 14.41 -2.79 4.71
CA GLY A 175 14.45 -2.19 3.37
C GLY A 175 13.49 -2.85 2.39
N VAL A 176 13.67 -2.55 1.09
CA VAL A 176 12.83 -3.09 0.00
C VAL A 176 13.48 -4.32 -0.60
N GLN A 177 12.74 -5.40 -0.67
CA GLN A 177 13.19 -6.68 -1.22
C GLN A 177 12.25 -7.15 -2.35
N VAL A 178 12.82 -7.75 -3.39
CA VAL A 178 12.06 -8.42 -4.46
C VAL A 178 11.39 -9.67 -3.90
N VAL A 179 10.12 -9.85 -4.23
CA VAL A 179 9.39 -11.08 -3.90
C VAL A 179 9.92 -12.24 -4.76
N GLN A 180 10.39 -13.30 -4.12
CA GLN A 180 10.81 -14.53 -4.81
C GLN A 180 9.56 -15.37 -5.12
N ARG A 181 9.36 -15.68 -6.39
CA ARG A 181 8.27 -16.54 -6.88
C ARG A 181 8.75 -17.96 -7.10
#